data_8a424e06db0fd170709d9a077f6fc462
#
_entry.id   8a424e06db0fd170709d9a077f6fc462
#
_cell.length_a   1.000
_cell.length_b   1.000
_cell.length_c   1.000
_cell.angle_alpha   90.00
_cell.angle_beta   90.00
_cell.angle_gamma   90.00
#
_symmetry.space_group_name_H-M   'P 1'
#
loop_
_entity.id
_entity.type
_entity.pdbx_description
1 polymer ?
#
loop_
_entity_poly.entity_id
_entity_poly.type
_entity_poly.pdbx_seq_one_letter_code
_entity_poly.pdbx_strand_id
1 'polypeptide(L)'
;MRVATFLVLRQLPGVTRDQYAAAQQAAMDAASQSSADGRLVQYLGGFFLPGVGRAICIFGADSAADIAIVNQQAGVPFTEVLEAIEMRPRARYG
;
A
#
# COMPACT_ATOMS: atom_id res chain seq x y z
N MET A 1 7.73 16.06 -11.22
CA MET A 1 7.71 14.92 -10.29
C MET A 1 6.81 13.84 -10.86
N ARG A 2 7.31 12.63 -10.92
CA ARG A 2 6.55 11.51 -11.44
C ARG A 2 6.14 10.59 -10.31
N VAL A 3 4.85 10.30 -10.23
CA VAL A 3 4.33 9.37 -9.24
C VAL A 3 4.17 8.00 -9.90
N ALA A 4 4.83 7.00 -9.36
CA ALA A 4 4.69 5.62 -9.78
C ALA A 4 3.77 4.88 -8.83
N THR A 5 3.22 3.77 -9.29
CA THR A 5 2.37 2.90 -8.47
C THR A 5 3.19 1.75 -7.93
N PHE A 6 2.99 1.45 -6.66
CA PHE A 6 3.69 0.37 -5.99
C PHE A 6 2.70 -0.53 -5.26
N LEU A 7 3.01 -1.81 -5.25
CA LEU A 7 2.30 -2.79 -4.43
C LEU A 7 3.14 -3.10 -3.21
N VAL A 8 2.50 -3.05 -2.05
CA VAL A 8 3.12 -3.43 -0.78
C VAL A 8 2.52 -4.77 -0.37
N LEU A 9 3.35 -5.79 -0.34
CA LEU A 9 2.92 -7.14 0.00
C LEU A 9 3.13 -7.38 1.48
N ARG A 10 2.11 -7.94 2.13
CA ARG A 10 2.13 -8.19 3.57
C ARG A 10 1.74 -9.61 3.88
N GLN A 11 2.40 -10.19 4.87
CA GLN A 11 1.95 -11.43 5.48
C GLN A 11 1.46 -11.09 6.87
N LEU A 12 0.19 -11.38 7.12
CA LEU A 12 -0.50 -11.02 8.35
C LEU A 12 -1.26 -12.24 8.87
N PRO A 13 -0.53 -13.31 9.27
CA PRO A 13 -1.19 -14.54 9.68
C PRO A 13 -2.07 -14.31 10.90
N GLY A 14 -3.30 -14.82 10.84
CA GLY A 14 -4.26 -14.69 11.94
C GLY A 14 -4.91 -13.32 12.09
N VAL A 15 -4.61 -12.38 11.21
CA VAL A 15 -5.21 -11.04 11.28
C VAL A 15 -6.66 -11.09 10.86
N THR A 16 -7.53 -10.48 11.66
CA THR A 16 -8.95 -10.35 11.33
C THR A 16 -9.17 -9.17 10.39
N ARG A 17 -10.36 -9.13 9.79
CA ARG A 17 -10.76 -8.00 8.95
C ARG A 17 -10.67 -6.67 9.70
N ASP A 18 -11.11 -6.64 10.95
CA ASP A 18 -11.08 -5.40 11.75
C ASP A 18 -9.66 -4.99 12.07
N GLN A 19 -8.78 -5.95 12.37
CA GLN A 19 -7.37 -5.67 12.59
C GLN A 19 -6.70 -5.14 11.32
N TYR A 20 -7.06 -5.71 10.16
CA TYR A 20 -6.55 -5.20 8.90
C TYR A 20 -7.02 -3.76 8.65
N ALA A 21 -8.30 -3.46 8.93
CA ALA A 21 -8.82 -2.12 8.75
C ALA A 21 -8.08 -1.10 9.64
N ALA A 22 -7.72 -1.48 10.86
CA ALA A 22 -6.93 -0.62 11.74
C ALA A 22 -5.52 -0.40 11.19
N ALA A 23 -4.89 -1.44 10.67
CA ALA A 23 -3.57 -1.33 10.04
C ALA A 23 -3.63 -0.45 8.78
N GLN A 24 -4.68 -0.60 8.00
CA GLN A 24 -4.91 0.23 6.82
C GLN A 24 -5.02 1.71 7.22
N GLN A 25 -5.75 2.01 8.28
CA GLN A 25 -5.88 3.39 8.75
C GLN A 25 -4.53 3.95 9.20
N ALA A 26 -3.72 3.16 9.90
CA ALA A 26 -2.39 3.58 10.30
C ALA A 26 -1.51 3.90 9.09
N ALA A 27 -1.58 3.09 8.05
CA ALA A 27 -0.83 3.34 6.82
C ALA A 27 -1.32 4.61 6.11
N MET A 28 -2.62 4.84 6.08
CA MET A 28 -3.20 6.05 5.50
C MET A 28 -2.75 7.29 6.26
N ASP A 29 -2.76 7.25 7.58
CA ASP A 29 -2.35 8.37 8.41
C ASP A 29 -0.86 8.68 8.21
N ALA A 30 -0.02 7.66 8.15
CA ALA A 30 1.42 7.84 7.92
C ALA A 30 1.69 8.40 6.52
N ALA A 31 0.95 7.96 5.51
CA ALA A 31 1.07 8.49 4.15
C ALA A 31 0.69 9.98 4.11
N SER A 32 -0.39 10.33 4.77
CA SER A 32 -0.87 11.69 4.87
C SER A 32 0.18 12.59 5.56
N GLN A 33 0.77 12.12 6.65
CA GLN A 33 1.80 12.86 7.37
C GLN A 33 3.06 13.02 6.51
N SER A 34 3.46 11.99 5.79
CA SER A 34 4.61 12.06 4.90
C SER A 34 4.40 13.12 3.82
N SER A 35 3.21 13.15 3.23
CA SER A 35 2.88 14.15 2.21
C SER A 35 2.88 15.56 2.79
N ALA A 36 2.38 15.75 3.99
CA ALA A 36 2.41 17.04 4.69
C ALA A 36 3.85 17.50 4.94
N ASP A 37 4.77 16.56 5.14
CA ASP A 37 6.19 16.85 5.36
C ASP A 37 6.97 17.02 4.06
N GLY A 38 6.30 17.02 2.92
CA GLY A 38 6.91 17.28 1.62
C GLY A 38 7.35 16.05 0.85
N ARG A 39 7.12 14.84 1.39
CA ARG A 39 7.44 13.59 0.70
C ARG A 39 6.13 12.93 0.29
N LEU A 40 5.75 13.13 -0.96
CA LEU A 40 4.46 12.65 -1.44
C LEU A 40 4.37 11.13 -1.42
N VAL A 41 3.43 10.63 -0.64
CA VAL A 41 3.04 9.23 -0.62
C VAL A 41 1.52 9.19 -0.55
N GLN A 42 0.90 8.49 -1.49
CA GLN A 42 -0.54 8.36 -1.57
C GLN A 42 -0.95 6.92 -1.29
N TYR A 43 -1.92 6.74 -0.41
CA TYR A 43 -2.53 5.44 -0.21
C TYR A 43 -3.70 5.31 -1.18
N LEU A 44 -3.66 4.33 -2.06
CA LEU A 44 -4.65 4.20 -3.14
C LEU A 44 -5.66 3.08 -2.91
N GLY A 45 -5.45 2.24 -1.93
CA GLY A 45 -6.36 1.15 -1.61
C GLY A 45 -5.62 -0.13 -1.30
N GLY A 46 -6.38 -1.22 -1.17
CA GLY A 46 -5.76 -2.49 -0.87
C GLY A 46 -6.74 -3.65 -0.93
N PHE A 47 -6.18 -4.84 -0.83
CA PHE A 47 -6.94 -6.07 -0.77
C PHE A 47 -6.51 -6.87 0.44
N PHE A 48 -7.47 -7.28 1.23
CA PHE A 48 -7.25 -8.22 2.31
C PHE A 48 -7.69 -9.61 1.83
N LEU A 49 -6.82 -10.59 2.04
CA LEU A 49 -7.06 -11.96 1.58
C LEU A 49 -7.35 -12.82 2.83
N PRO A 50 -8.62 -12.94 3.22
CA PRO A 50 -8.97 -13.64 4.42
C PRO A 50 -8.67 -15.11 4.33
N GLY A 51 -8.40 -15.95 4.72
CA GLY A 51 -8.11 -17.36 4.50
C GLY A 51 -6.65 -17.69 4.31
N VAL A 52 -5.87 -16.73 3.80
CA VAL A 52 -4.44 -16.96 3.59
C VAL A 52 -3.56 -15.99 4.41
N GLY A 53 -4.18 -15.08 5.16
CA GLY A 53 -3.43 -14.18 6.03
C GLY A 53 -2.48 -13.26 5.29
N ARG A 54 -2.91 -12.76 4.14
CA ARG A 54 -2.10 -11.84 3.33
C ARG A 54 -2.90 -10.60 2.98
N ALA A 55 -2.16 -9.56 2.60
CA ALA A 55 -2.77 -8.34 2.10
C ALA A 55 -1.86 -7.72 1.05
N ILE A 56 -2.48 -6.95 0.16
CA ILE A 56 -1.78 -6.17 -0.84
C ILE A 56 -2.30 -4.75 -0.74
N CYS A 57 -1.41 -3.80 -0.49
CA CYS A 57 -1.78 -2.38 -0.48
C CYS A 57 -1.19 -1.69 -1.69
N ILE A 58 -1.89 -0.70 -2.20
CA ILE A 58 -1.49 0.04 -3.39
C ILE A 58 -1.14 1.46 -2.98
N PHE A 59 0.05 1.90 -3.34
CA PHE A 59 0.54 3.24 -3.02
C PHE A 59 1.03 3.93 -4.28
N GLY A 60 0.96 5.26 -4.26
CA GLY A 60 1.65 6.10 -5.24
C GLY A 60 2.74 6.90 -4.57
N ALA A 61 3.92 6.95 -5.16
CA ALA A 61 5.06 7.71 -4.64
C ALA A 61 6.13 7.87 -5.70
N ASP A 62 7.15 8.68 -5.41
CA ASP A 62 8.32 8.81 -6.28
C ASP A 62 9.20 7.56 -6.24
N SER A 63 9.28 6.90 -5.10
CA SER A 63 10.20 5.78 -4.94
C SER A 63 9.65 4.76 -3.96
N ALA A 64 10.14 3.52 -4.12
CA ALA A 64 9.83 2.44 -3.18
C ALA A 64 10.35 2.77 -1.77
N ALA A 65 11.47 3.47 -1.67
CA ALA A 65 12.06 3.83 -0.39
C ALA A 65 11.11 4.70 0.45
N ASP A 66 10.43 5.65 -0.19
CA ASP A 66 9.47 6.51 0.51
C ASP A 66 8.32 5.70 1.08
N ILE A 67 7.86 4.70 0.33
CA ILE A 67 6.78 3.83 0.77
C ILE A 67 7.22 2.95 1.94
N ALA A 68 8.43 2.41 1.85
CA ALA A 68 8.98 1.60 2.94
C ALA A 68 9.06 2.39 4.24
N ILE A 69 9.51 3.64 4.17
CA ILE A 69 9.59 4.53 5.33
C ILE A 69 8.21 4.74 5.95
N VAL A 70 7.21 5.03 5.12
CA VAL A 70 5.84 5.26 5.59
C VAL A 70 5.29 4.03 6.30
N ASN A 71 5.50 2.85 5.72
CA ASN A 71 5.02 1.62 6.34
C ASN A 71 5.76 1.27 7.62
N GLN A 72 7.04 1.57 7.70
CA GLN A 72 7.81 1.41 8.93
C GLN A 72 7.29 2.37 10.02
N GLN A 73 7.02 3.61 9.67
CA GLN A 73 6.46 4.59 10.60
C GLN A 73 5.07 4.18 11.08
N ALA A 74 4.27 3.60 10.21
CA ALA A 74 2.95 3.11 10.56
C ALA A 74 3.00 1.86 11.46
N GLY A 75 4.14 1.19 11.49
CA GLY A 75 4.30 -0.05 12.27
C GLY A 75 3.55 -1.22 11.65
N VAL A 76 3.28 -1.20 10.35
CA VAL A 76 2.57 -2.27 9.66
C VAL A 76 3.57 -3.15 8.93
N PRO A 77 3.64 -4.45 9.24
CA PRO A 77 4.60 -5.34 8.61
C PRO A 77 4.37 -5.47 7.11
N PHE A 78 5.46 -5.57 6.37
CA PHE A 78 5.41 -5.84 4.94
C PHE A 78 6.63 -6.65 4.54
N THR A 79 6.51 -7.40 3.44
CA THR A 79 7.60 -8.24 2.94
C THR A 79 8.27 -7.64 1.72
N GLU A 80 7.51 -6.98 0.87
CA GLU A 80 8.04 -6.43 -0.37
C GLU A 80 7.31 -5.14 -0.75
N VAL A 81 8.04 -4.27 -1.45
CA VAL A 81 7.49 -3.10 -2.13
C VAL A 81 7.90 -3.23 -3.59
N LEU A 82 6.94 -3.37 -4.48
CA LEU A 82 7.20 -3.64 -5.90
C LEU A 82 6.55 -2.58 -6.76
N GLU A 83 7.31 -2.01 -7.68
CA GLU A 83 6.72 -1.12 -8.66
C GLU A 83 5.78 -1.92 -9.56
N ALA A 84 4.62 -1.35 -9.88
CA ALA A 84 3.60 -2.00 -10.68
C ALA A 84 3.11 -1.05 -11.76
N ILE A 85 2.74 -1.62 -12.88
CA ILE A 85 2.12 -0.88 -13.98
C ILE A 85 0.74 -1.46 -14.16
N GLU A 86 -0.27 -0.61 -14.06
CA GLU A 86 -1.62 -1.05 -14.27
C GLU A 86 -1.84 -1.33 -15.75
N MET A 87 -2.21 -2.55 -16.07
CA MET A 87 -2.48 -2.97 -17.45
C MET A 87 -3.98 -3.12 -17.59
N ARG A 88 -4.59 -2.21 -18.30
CA ARG A 88 -6.03 -2.26 -18.55
C ARG A 88 -6.32 -2.88 -19.91
N PRO A 89 -7.36 -3.71 -20.00
CA PRO A 89 -7.80 -4.15 -21.33
C PRO A 89 -8.30 -2.95 -22.12
N ARG A 90 -8.25 -3.05 -23.42
CA ARG A 90 -8.81 -2.01 -24.27
C ARG A 90 -10.31 -1.90 -24.00
N ALA A 91 -10.84 -0.68 -24.18
CA ALA A 91 -12.25 -0.40 -23.95
C ALA A 91 -13.13 -1.02 -25.04
N ARG A 92 -12.92 -2.29 -25.33
CA ARG A 92 -13.72 -3.07 -26.23
C ARG A 92 -13.95 -4.39 -25.62
N TYR A 93 -15.12 -4.88 -25.81
CA TYR A 93 -15.51 -6.13 -25.21
C TYR A 93 -15.29 -7.23 -26.20
N GLY A 94 -14.56 -8.14 -25.80
CA GLY A 94 -14.38 -9.39 -26.54
C GLY A 94 -15.33 -10.39 -25.98
#